data_9b58328fbf4caf124fd5fcf052b4d12d
#
_entry.id   9b58328fbf4caf124fd5fcf052b4d12d
#
_cell.length_a   1.000
_cell.length_b   1.000
_cell.length_c   1.000
_cell.angle_alpha   90.00
_cell.angle_beta   90.00
_cell.angle_gamma   90.00
#
_symmetry.space_group_name_H-M   'P 1'
#
loop_
_entity.id
_entity.type
_entity.pdbx_description
1 polymer ?
#
loop_
_entity_poly.entity_id
_entity_poly.type
_entity_poly.pdbx_seq_one_letter_code
_entity_poly.pdbx_strand_id
1 'polypeptide(L)' 'GKESEVKVFVEYGEKQLSTEDLAARAKEAYLGANPLAEIKTLELYVKPEEGAAYYVVNREASPEFKLVF' A
#
# COMPACT_ATOMS: atom_id res chain seq x y z
N GLY A 1 0.75 -14.49 -13.42
CA GLY A 1 1.99 -14.02 -13.14
C GLY A 1 2.44 -14.27 -11.73
N LYS A 2 3.53 -13.71 -11.42
CA LYS A 2 4.05 -13.81 -10.09
C LYS A 2 3.21 -13.00 -9.15
N GLU A 3 3.02 -13.55 -8.00
CA GLU A 3 2.28 -12.84 -6.99
C GLU A 3 3.24 -12.04 -6.14
N SER A 4 2.87 -10.81 -5.91
CA SER A 4 3.63 -9.97 -5.01
C SER A 4 3.33 -10.39 -3.57
N GLU A 5 4.34 -10.29 -2.74
CA GLU A 5 4.14 -10.51 -1.32
C GLU A 5 3.54 -9.25 -0.74
N VAL A 6 2.35 -9.37 -0.15
CA VAL A 6 1.63 -8.24 0.39
C VAL A 6 1.51 -8.41 1.89
N LYS A 7 1.99 -7.43 2.63
CA LYS A 7 1.86 -7.39 4.08
C LYS A 7 1.08 -6.16 4.46
N VAL A 8 0.10 -6.33 5.33
CA VAL A 8 -0.77 -5.24 5.74
C VAL A 8 -0.66 -5.07 7.25
N PHE A 9 -0.32 -3.86 7.65
CA PHE A 9 -0.19 -3.53 9.06
C PHE A 9 -1.23 -2.49 9.41
N VAL A 10 -2.15 -2.83 10.31
CA VAL A 10 -3.21 -1.92 10.72
C VAL A 10 -2.88 -1.44 12.13
N GLU A 11 -2.64 -0.14 12.24
CA GLU A 11 -2.29 0.43 13.52
C GLU A 11 -3.46 0.46 14.47
N TYR A 12 -4.65 0.64 13.92
CA TYR A 12 -5.82 0.83 14.73
C TYR A 12 -6.98 0.16 14.02
N GLY A 13 -7.52 -0.88 14.62
CA GLY A 13 -8.36 -1.80 13.91
C GLY A 13 -9.84 -1.62 14.09
N GLU A 14 -10.29 -0.49 14.64
CA GLU A 14 -11.72 -0.33 14.83
C GLU A 14 -12.48 -0.14 13.55
N LYS A 15 -11.87 0.51 12.59
CA LYS A 15 -12.54 0.72 11.31
C LYS A 15 -12.40 -0.50 10.45
N GLN A 16 -13.46 -0.77 9.72
CA GLN A 16 -13.40 -1.85 8.75
C GLN A 16 -12.94 -1.27 7.43
N LEU A 17 -11.73 -1.62 7.06
CA LEU A 17 -11.14 -1.17 5.82
C LEU A 17 -10.90 -2.37 4.95
N SER A 18 -11.12 -2.19 3.66
CA SER A 18 -10.83 -3.24 2.70
C SER A 18 -9.35 -3.20 2.40
N THR A 19 -8.60 -4.11 3.02
CA THR A 19 -7.16 -4.13 2.80
C THR A 19 -6.82 -4.52 1.37
N GLU A 20 -7.69 -5.31 0.74
CA GLU A 20 -7.47 -5.66 -0.66
C GLU A 20 -7.59 -4.45 -1.56
N ASP A 21 -8.58 -3.59 -1.28
CA ASP A 21 -8.71 -2.36 -2.05
C ASP A 21 -7.51 -1.47 -1.88
N LEU A 22 -7.05 -1.32 -0.64
CA LEU A 22 -5.89 -0.48 -0.39
C LEU A 22 -4.66 -1.01 -1.08
N ALA A 23 -4.46 -2.32 -1.06
CA ALA A 23 -3.32 -2.92 -1.73
C ALA A 23 -3.40 -2.68 -3.23
N ALA A 24 -4.58 -2.82 -3.81
CA ALA A 24 -4.74 -2.60 -5.25
C ALA A 24 -4.46 -1.15 -5.60
N ARG A 25 -4.95 -0.22 -4.79
CA ARG A 25 -4.71 1.20 -5.06
C ARG A 25 -3.24 1.56 -4.94
N ALA A 26 -2.56 0.96 -3.97
CA ALA A 26 -1.12 1.21 -3.82
C ALA A 26 -0.36 0.71 -5.04
N LYS A 27 -0.71 -0.49 -5.53
CA LYS A 27 -0.04 -1.00 -6.71
C LYS A 27 -0.31 -0.14 -7.93
N GLU A 28 -1.56 0.31 -8.08
CA GLU A 28 -1.90 1.15 -9.21
C GLU A 28 -1.15 2.48 -9.15
N ALA A 29 -1.08 3.06 -7.97
CA ALA A 29 -0.40 4.34 -7.83
C ALA A 29 1.09 4.19 -8.14
N TYR A 30 1.70 3.13 -7.64
CA TYR A 30 3.11 2.92 -7.87
C TYR A 30 3.39 2.66 -9.35
N LEU A 31 2.60 1.80 -9.97
CA LEU A 31 2.83 1.45 -11.37
C LEU A 31 2.45 2.58 -12.30
N GLY A 32 1.53 3.45 -11.89
CA GLY A 32 1.24 4.64 -12.65
C GLY A 32 2.43 5.56 -12.78
N ALA A 33 3.21 5.66 -11.71
CA ALA A 33 4.42 6.47 -11.73
C ALA A 33 5.61 5.70 -12.28
N ASN A 34 5.57 4.38 -12.21
CA ASN A 34 6.69 3.53 -12.63
C ASN A 34 6.17 2.38 -13.48
N PRO A 35 5.75 2.66 -14.71
CA PRO A 35 5.03 1.64 -15.48
C PRO A 35 5.84 0.41 -15.82
N LEU A 36 7.14 0.50 -15.82
CA LEU A 36 7.97 -0.66 -16.14
C LEU A 36 8.48 -1.38 -14.91
N ALA A 37 8.09 -0.93 -13.73
CA ALA A 37 8.57 -1.52 -12.50
C ALA A 37 7.85 -2.82 -12.20
N GLU A 38 8.51 -3.65 -11.41
CA GLU A 38 7.93 -4.88 -10.92
C GLU A 38 7.80 -4.79 -9.41
N ILE A 39 6.61 -5.07 -8.90
CA ILE A 39 6.37 -5.06 -7.47
C ILE A 39 6.58 -6.46 -6.93
N LYS A 40 7.65 -6.64 -6.18
CA LYS A 40 7.95 -7.93 -5.57
C LYS A 40 7.41 -8.02 -4.15
N THR A 41 7.49 -6.94 -3.41
CA THR A 41 6.93 -6.89 -2.06
C THR A 41 6.18 -5.59 -1.91
N LEU A 42 5.11 -5.63 -1.11
CA LEU A 42 4.31 -4.46 -0.82
C LEU A 42 3.88 -4.54 0.62
N GLU A 43 4.18 -3.50 1.39
CA GLU A 43 3.77 -3.41 2.78
C GLU A 43 2.86 -2.22 2.93
N LEU A 44 1.78 -2.42 3.66
CA LEU A 44 0.81 -1.36 3.90
C LEU A 44 0.74 -1.08 5.38
N TYR A 45 0.80 0.19 5.73
CA TYR A 45 0.67 0.66 7.10
C TYR A 45 -0.56 1.56 7.15
N VAL A 46 -1.63 1.06 7.71
CA VAL A 46 -2.90 1.77 7.71
C VAL A 46 -3.01 2.54 9.02
N LYS A 47 -3.28 3.84 8.91
CA LYS A 47 -3.45 4.70 10.06
C LYS A 47 -4.83 5.35 10.00
N PRO A 48 -5.84 4.66 10.51
CA PRO A 48 -7.22 5.17 10.41
C PRO A 48 -7.41 6.53 11.05
N GLU A 49 -6.67 6.82 12.11
CA GLU A 49 -6.82 8.10 12.78
C GLU A 49 -6.38 9.26 11.90
N GLU A 50 -5.53 8.98 10.90
CA GLU A 50 -5.11 10.00 9.96
C GLU A 50 -5.92 9.95 8.68
N GLY A 51 -6.73 8.90 8.50
CA GLY A 51 -7.42 8.71 7.24
C GLY A 51 -6.47 8.41 6.10
N ALA A 52 -5.38 7.73 6.39
CA ALA A 52 -4.35 7.48 5.39
C ALA A 52 -3.72 6.12 5.58
N ALA A 53 -3.17 5.62 4.49
CA ALA A 53 -2.37 4.41 4.51
C ALA A 53 -1.06 4.71 3.80
N TYR A 54 0.01 4.22 4.38
CA TYR A 54 1.33 4.37 3.80
C TYR A 54 1.80 3.03 3.27
N TYR A 55 2.54 3.05 2.19
CA TYR A 55 3.00 1.79 1.63
C TYR A 55 4.49 1.83 1.32
N VAL A 56 5.08 0.65 1.34
CA VAL A 56 6.49 0.43 1.06
C VAL A 56 6.54 -0.59 -0.06
N VAL A 57 7.21 -0.26 -1.14
CA VAL A 57 7.30 -1.11 -2.31
C VAL A 57 8.72 -1.59 -2.45
N ASN A 58 8.89 -2.92 -2.53
CA ASN A 58 10.21 -3.52 -2.71
C ASN A 58 11.19 -3.00 -1.65
N ARG A 59 10.67 -2.84 -0.42
CA ARG A 59 11.43 -2.39 0.73
C ARG A 59 11.92 -0.95 0.61
N GLU A 60 11.29 -0.18 -0.26
CA GLU A 60 11.60 1.24 -0.40
C GLU A 60 10.41 2.06 0.01
N ALA A 61 10.65 3.04 0.85
CA ALA A 61 9.61 3.95 1.31
C ALA A 61 9.84 5.32 0.71
N SER A 62 8.76 6.06 0.53
CA SER A 62 8.84 7.41 0.01
C SER A 62 7.69 8.22 0.61
N PRO A 63 7.88 9.52 0.85
CA PRO A 63 6.77 10.35 1.33
C PRO A 63 5.59 10.37 0.38
N GLU A 64 5.82 10.05 -0.89
CA GLU A 64 4.74 10.03 -1.87
C GLU A 64 3.90 8.77 -1.78
N PHE A 65 4.40 7.73 -1.11
CA PHE A 65 3.70 6.45 -1.04
C PHE A 65 2.65 6.51 0.05
N LYS A 66 1.57 7.23 -0.27
CA LYS A 66 0.51 7.48 0.70
C LYS A 66 -0.83 7.47 -0.01
N LEU A 67 -1.79 6.78 0.60
CA LEU A 67 -3.17 6.76 0.12
C LEU A 67 -4.04 7.44 1.17
N VAL A 68 -4.95 8.28 0.71
CA VAL A 68 -5.89 8.95 1.60
C VAL A 68 -7.26 8.35 1.35
N PHE A 69 -7.96 8.00 2.43
CA PHE A 69 -9.28 7.42 2.33
C PHE A 69 -10.28 8.05 3.29
#